data_ba34bbf47cd0a7a3e836314175dd0aaa
#
_entry.id   ba34bbf47cd0a7a3e836314175dd0aaa
#
_cell.length_a   1.000
_cell.length_b   1.000
_cell.length_c   1.000
_cell.angle_alpha   90.00
_cell.angle_beta   90.00
_cell.angle_gamma   90.00
#
_symmetry.space_group_name_H-M   'P 1'
#
loop_
_entity.id
_entity.type
_entity.pdbx_description
1 polymer ?
#
loop_
_entity_poly.entity_id
_entity_poly.type
_entity_poly.pdbx_seq_one_letter_code
_entity_poly.pdbx_strand_id
1 'polypeptide(L)'
;MTLTARCAVWLLLLTLVLCQTTRILAASELDRATRNVLSANYTLAILLTNGDAVRFGFWNFNPNDYFELDNDDLGSADSAQLRQSITTASLPFDWTQPIGDQGDTLTYTGKVAYIAQEQDAQLVVSDEQRKDKVYEQIVSASAGAAWTHPFTKPVKVTVGSLVHWMRYKNDTNYNSTASQAVQSELDGTLTNITVDALVAEPTLTLGYSRPIMGADWDFFSDYHYMRGHTIGTRNPAHEADPEAWFWSNGVRIRNPIISRFLPGQNIWIRAARIDMGGDIGDQLGNSYYYEAGLAWLLEARGRIPLVDNVAIGVNFNYGSVLRGGSLIFTFNED
;
A
#
# COMPACT_ATOMS: atom_id res chain seq x y z
N MET A 1 44.65 -0.79 -50.91
CA MET A 1 43.37 -0.47 -50.28
C MET A 1 43.10 1.00 -50.50
N THR A 2 42.12 1.31 -51.31
CA THR A 2 41.78 2.67 -51.72
C THR A 2 41.18 3.46 -50.55
N LEU A 3 41.38 4.79 -50.52
CA LEU A 3 40.91 5.71 -49.47
C LEU A 3 39.41 5.56 -49.18
N THR A 4 38.61 5.22 -50.19
CA THR A 4 37.17 4.95 -50.13
C THR A 4 36.78 3.71 -49.29
N ALA A 5 37.61 2.66 -49.34
CA ALA A 5 37.35 1.44 -48.51
C ALA A 5 37.62 1.69 -47.01
N ARG A 6 38.59 2.56 -46.70
CA ARG A 6 38.87 2.93 -45.30
C ARG A 6 37.75 3.80 -44.70
N CYS A 7 37.20 4.77 -45.46
CA CYS A 7 36.07 5.57 -45.02
C CYS A 7 34.80 4.75 -44.77
N ALA A 8 34.51 3.75 -45.63
CA ALA A 8 33.35 2.87 -45.47
C ALA A 8 33.45 1.99 -44.21
N VAL A 9 34.66 1.49 -43.89
CA VAL A 9 34.88 0.70 -42.66
C VAL A 9 34.74 1.58 -41.38
N TRP A 10 35.23 2.80 -41.41
CA TRP A 10 35.06 3.73 -40.28
C TRP A 10 33.61 4.17 -40.08
N LEU A 11 32.86 4.39 -41.16
CA LEU A 11 31.41 4.66 -41.08
C LEU A 11 30.60 3.48 -40.50
N LEU A 12 30.92 2.24 -40.92
CA LEU A 12 30.30 1.01 -40.40
C LEU A 12 30.62 0.79 -38.91
N LEU A 13 31.87 1.08 -38.48
CA LEU A 13 32.26 0.99 -37.08
C LEU A 13 31.58 2.06 -36.24
N LEU A 14 31.44 3.28 -36.77
CA LEU A 14 30.76 4.38 -36.08
C LEU A 14 29.24 4.10 -35.89
N THR A 15 28.59 3.54 -36.91
CA THR A 15 27.17 3.14 -36.83
C THR A 15 26.97 1.96 -35.87
N LEU A 16 27.90 1.01 -35.81
CA LEU A 16 27.85 -0.11 -34.86
C LEU A 16 28.03 0.39 -33.41
N VAL A 17 28.96 1.32 -33.17
CA VAL A 17 29.18 1.91 -31.84
C VAL A 17 27.99 2.77 -31.41
N LEU A 18 27.41 3.57 -32.30
CA LEU A 18 26.19 4.33 -32.01
C LEU A 18 24.98 3.43 -31.72
N CYS A 19 24.84 2.33 -32.45
CA CYS A 19 23.76 1.37 -32.22
C CYS A 19 23.92 0.62 -30.88
N GLN A 20 25.15 0.34 -30.44
CA GLN A 20 25.42 -0.29 -29.14
C GLN A 20 25.21 0.69 -27.98
N THR A 21 25.59 1.97 -28.14
CA THR A 21 25.36 2.99 -27.07
C THR A 21 23.88 3.28 -26.85
N THR A 22 23.07 3.29 -27.90
CA THR A 22 21.61 3.46 -27.76
C THR A 22 20.94 2.25 -27.09
N ARG A 23 21.39 1.03 -27.36
CA ARG A 23 20.89 -0.17 -26.67
C ARG A 23 21.27 -0.21 -25.18
N ILE A 24 22.50 0.17 -24.84
CA ILE A 24 22.98 0.23 -23.45
C ILE A 24 22.21 1.30 -22.66
N LEU A 25 21.95 2.46 -23.27
CA LEU A 25 21.14 3.51 -22.64
C LEU A 25 19.68 3.08 -22.43
N ALA A 26 19.09 2.43 -23.42
CA ALA A 26 17.71 1.90 -23.30
C ALA A 26 17.59 0.81 -22.22
N ALA A 27 18.56 -0.12 -22.16
CA ALA A 27 18.60 -1.15 -21.11
C ALA A 27 18.73 -0.51 -19.72
N SER A 28 19.57 0.51 -19.55
CA SER A 28 19.71 1.20 -18.24
C SER A 28 18.45 1.96 -17.81
N GLU A 29 17.67 2.49 -18.74
CA GLU A 29 16.38 3.13 -18.44
C GLU A 29 15.31 2.09 -18.06
N LEU A 30 15.25 0.95 -18.76
CA LEU A 30 14.34 -0.12 -18.41
C LEU A 30 14.66 -0.69 -17.02
N ASP A 31 15.95 -0.92 -16.72
CA ASP A 31 16.37 -1.39 -15.39
C ASP A 31 15.98 -0.40 -14.29
N ARG A 32 16.13 0.91 -14.54
CA ARG A 32 15.71 1.95 -13.59
C ARG A 32 14.20 1.94 -13.39
N ALA A 33 13.44 1.87 -14.48
CA ALA A 33 11.97 1.81 -14.42
C ALA A 33 11.51 0.58 -13.63
N THR A 34 12.13 -0.58 -13.85
CA THR A 34 11.83 -1.82 -13.12
C THR A 34 12.10 -1.66 -11.62
N ARG A 35 13.26 -1.09 -11.24
CA ARG A 35 13.56 -0.85 -9.81
C ARG A 35 12.56 0.09 -9.17
N ASN A 36 12.17 1.16 -9.85
CA ASN A 36 11.17 2.11 -9.34
C ASN A 36 9.80 1.42 -9.15
N VAL A 37 9.36 0.62 -10.12
CA VAL A 37 8.10 -0.16 -10.03
C VAL A 37 8.14 -1.12 -8.85
N LEU A 38 9.24 -1.86 -8.67
CA LEU A 38 9.39 -2.79 -7.54
C LEU A 38 9.37 -2.05 -6.20
N SER A 39 10.16 -0.96 -6.06
CA SER A 39 10.21 -0.16 -4.84
C SER A 39 8.84 0.37 -4.47
N ALA A 40 8.14 0.95 -5.43
CA ALA A 40 6.83 1.52 -5.22
C ALA A 40 5.77 0.45 -4.89
N ASN A 41 5.78 -0.70 -5.55
CA ASN A 41 4.85 -1.79 -5.25
C ASN A 41 5.06 -2.36 -3.84
N TYR A 42 6.30 -2.53 -3.37
CA TYR A 42 6.54 -3.00 -2.00
C TYR A 42 6.07 -2.02 -0.95
N THR A 43 6.39 -0.73 -1.10
CA THR A 43 6.00 0.30 -0.14
C THR A 43 4.49 0.56 -0.16
N LEU A 44 3.87 0.56 -1.34
CA LEU A 44 2.42 0.66 -1.48
C LEU A 44 1.69 -0.54 -0.85
N ALA A 45 2.21 -1.75 -0.99
CA ALA A 45 1.62 -2.94 -0.38
C ALA A 45 1.62 -2.86 1.16
N ILE A 46 2.66 -2.32 1.78
CA ILE A 46 2.69 -2.07 3.23
C ILE A 46 1.60 -1.06 3.61
N LEU A 47 1.50 0.06 2.88
CA LEU A 47 0.48 1.08 3.10
C LEU A 47 -0.95 0.49 2.97
N LEU A 48 -1.24 -0.23 1.88
CA LEU A 48 -2.57 -0.79 1.58
C LEU A 48 -3.01 -1.88 2.56
N THR A 49 -2.08 -2.49 3.28
CA THR A 49 -2.36 -3.50 4.32
C THR A 49 -2.23 -2.95 5.73
N ASN A 50 -1.98 -1.64 5.87
CA ASN A 50 -1.98 -0.96 7.15
C ASN A 50 -3.36 -0.31 7.39
N GLY A 51 -4.11 -0.84 8.36
CA GLY A 51 -5.46 -0.36 8.69
C GLY A 51 -5.51 1.08 9.23
N ASP A 52 -4.36 1.62 9.65
CA ASP A 52 -4.25 3.01 10.11
C ASP A 52 -3.99 4.00 8.96
N ALA A 53 -3.61 3.51 7.80
CA ALA A 53 -3.40 4.32 6.62
C ALA A 53 -4.56 4.22 5.63
N VAL A 54 -4.87 3.02 5.12
CA VAL A 54 -5.91 2.81 4.10
C VAL A 54 -6.82 1.67 4.50
N ARG A 55 -8.14 1.86 4.34
CA ARG A 55 -9.14 0.82 4.54
C ARG A 55 -9.84 0.50 3.24
N PHE A 56 -9.53 -0.66 2.68
CA PHE A 56 -10.28 -1.23 1.57
C PHE A 56 -11.39 -2.14 2.07
N GLY A 57 -12.56 -2.01 1.46
CA GLY A 57 -13.69 -2.87 1.76
C GLY A 57 -13.87 -3.97 0.73
N PHE A 58 -14.83 -4.84 1.00
CA PHE A 58 -15.26 -5.91 0.09
C PHE A 58 -16.13 -5.41 -1.06
N TRP A 59 -16.59 -4.16 -1.02
CA TRP A 59 -17.34 -3.49 -2.08
C TRP A 59 -16.93 -2.03 -2.18
N ASN A 60 -16.37 -1.64 -3.32
CA ASN A 60 -15.91 -0.29 -3.61
C ASN A 60 -16.92 0.40 -4.53
N PHE A 61 -17.19 1.67 -4.29
CA PHE A 61 -18.17 2.46 -5.03
C PHE A 61 -17.71 3.91 -5.21
N ASN A 62 -18.28 4.59 -6.23
CA ASN A 62 -18.14 6.02 -6.38
C ASN A 62 -19.23 6.73 -5.57
N PRO A 63 -18.89 7.53 -4.54
CA PRO A 63 -19.89 8.24 -3.74
C PRO A 63 -20.79 9.18 -4.55
N ASN A 64 -20.29 9.77 -5.63
CA ASN A 64 -21.07 10.68 -6.48
C ASN A 64 -22.31 10.00 -7.09
N ASP A 65 -22.22 8.68 -7.40
CA ASP A 65 -23.33 7.92 -8.00
C ASP A 65 -24.49 7.69 -7.03
N TYR A 66 -24.21 7.72 -5.69
CA TYR A 66 -25.21 7.43 -4.65
C TYR A 66 -25.76 8.67 -3.95
N PHE A 67 -24.94 9.73 -3.86
CA PHE A 67 -25.30 10.94 -3.10
C PHE A 67 -25.64 12.12 -4.04
N GLU A 68 -25.67 11.90 -5.37
CA GLU A 68 -25.92 12.93 -6.39
C GLU A 68 -24.97 14.13 -6.23
N LEU A 69 -23.71 13.85 -5.89
CA LEU A 69 -22.66 14.84 -5.75
C LEU A 69 -21.90 14.96 -7.07
N ASP A 70 -21.37 16.15 -7.33
CA ASP A 70 -20.50 16.42 -8.48
C ASP A 70 -19.15 16.91 -7.92
N ASN A 71 -18.39 15.98 -7.35
CA ASN A 71 -17.09 16.27 -6.71
C ASN A 71 -16.07 15.19 -7.05
N ASP A 72 -15.17 15.51 -7.97
CA ASP A 72 -14.13 14.61 -8.44
C ASP A 72 -13.19 14.13 -7.32
N ASP A 73 -12.99 14.92 -6.26
CA ASP A 73 -12.14 14.54 -5.13
C ASP A 73 -12.78 13.48 -4.21
N LEU A 74 -14.11 13.31 -4.26
CA LEU A 74 -14.83 12.27 -3.54
C LEU A 74 -14.87 10.94 -4.29
N GLY A 75 -14.75 10.97 -5.61
CA GLY A 75 -14.73 9.78 -6.44
C GLY A 75 -14.87 10.09 -7.92
N SER A 76 -14.40 9.18 -8.75
CA SER A 76 -14.59 9.20 -10.20
C SER A 76 -14.78 7.77 -10.70
N ALA A 77 -15.25 7.59 -11.93
CA ALA A 77 -15.37 6.28 -12.54
C ALA A 77 -14.01 5.55 -12.59
N ASP A 78 -12.94 6.27 -12.92
CA ASP A 78 -11.59 5.72 -13.01
C ASP A 78 -11.07 5.27 -11.64
N SER A 79 -11.25 6.09 -10.59
CA SER A 79 -10.85 5.72 -9.22
C SER A 79 -11.66 4.54 -8.69
N ALA A 80 -12.96 4.47 -8.99
CA ALA A 80 -13.80 3.33 -8.62
C ALA A 80 -13.33 2.04 -9.32
N GLN A 81 -13.01 2.12 -10.62
CA GLN A 81 -12.46 0.99 -11.37
C GLN A 81 -11.10 0.56 -10.82
N LEU A 82 -10.19 1.49 -10.51
CA LEU A 82 -8.90 1.19 -9.89
C LEU A 82 -9.10 0.47 -8.55
N ARG A 83 -9.97 0.98 -7.68
CA ARG A 83 -10.26 0.32 -6.39
C ARG A 83 -10.86 -1.08 -6.55
N GLN A 84 -11.70 -1.30 -7.54
CA GLN A 84 -12.29 -2.61 -7.86
C GLN A 84 -11.25 -3.59 -8.40
N SER A 85 -10.21 -3.11 -9.07
CA SER A 85 -9.12 -3.95 -9.58
C SER A 85 -8.15 -4.41 -8.49
N ILE A 86 -8.17 -3.77 -7.30
CA ILE A 86 -7.28 -4.08 -6.18
C ILE A 86 -8.02 -5.00 -5.19
N THR A 87 -7.44 -6.15 -4.91
CA THR A 87 -7.85 -7.05 -3.84
C THR A 87 -6.82 -7.00 -2.72
N THR A 88 -7.25 -6.72 -1.51
CA THR A 88 -6.39 -6.76 -0.32
C THR A 88 -6.97 -7.69 0.73
N ALA A 89 -6.11 -8.46 1.38
CA ALA A 89 -6.46 -9.25 2.55
C ALA A 89 -5.28 -9.23 3.52
N SER A 90 -5.55 -9.02 4.80
CA SER A 90 -4.52 -9.09 5.84
C SER A 90 -5.08 -9.76 7.09
N LEU A 91 -4.22 -10.50 7.76
CA LEU A 91 -4.52 -11.18 9.02
C LEU A 91 -3.45 -10.81 10.04
N PRO A 92 -3.70 -9.83 10.92
CA PRO A 92 -2.82 -9.46 12.00
C PRO A 92 -2.98 -10.41 13.19
N PHE A 93 -1.90 -10.59 13.96
CA PHE A 93 -1.82 -11.30 15.22
C PHE A 93 -1.02 -10.46 16.20
N ASP A 94 -1.66 -10.07 17.30
CA ASP A 94 -1.02 -9.27 18.35
C ASP A 94 -1.05 -10.00 19.68
N TRP A 95 0.07 -9.90 20.39
CA TRP A 95 0.19 -10.39 21.76
C TRP A 95 0.88 -9.35 22.63
N THR A 96 0.12 -8.81 23.58
CA THR A 96 0.59 -7.75 24.48
C THR A 96 0.84 -8.30 25.88
N GLN A 97 1.99 -7.91 26.46
CA GLN A 97 2.32 -8.20 27.84
C GLN A 97 2.73 -6.93 28.60
N PRO A 98 2.37 -6.79 29.89
CA PRO A 98 2.84 -5.70 30.72
C PRO A 98 4.34 -5.86 31.01
N ILE A 99 5.06 -4.72 31.12
CA ILE A 99 6.48 -4.67 31.49
C ILE A 99 6.66 -3.72 32.66
N GLY A 100 7.28 -4.21 33.75
CA GLY A 100 7.54 -3.40 34.93
C GLY A 100 6.26 -2.92 35.63
N ASP A 101 6.40 -1.91 36.51
CA ASP A 101 5.33 -1.42 37.39
C ASP A 101 4.73 -0.07 36.94
N GLN A 102 5.24 0.51 35.85
CA GLN A 102 4.84 1.85 35.39
C GLN A 102 3.68 1.85 34.36
N GLY A 103 3.14 0.66 34.07
CA GLY A 103 2.07 0.50 33.08
C GLY A 103 2.58 0.36 31.63
N ASP A 104 3.88 0.16 31.47
CA ASP A 104 4.48 -0.12 30.17
C ASP A 104 3.97 -1.44 29.62
N THR A 105 3.84 -1.52 28.31
CA THR A 105 3.49 -2.76 27.61
C THR A 105 4.44 -3.03 26.45
N LEU A 106 4.67 -4.31 26.17
CA LEU A 106 5.32 -4.77 24.95
C LEU A 106 4.33 -5.59 24.14
N THR A 107 4.08 -5.14 22.94
CA THR A 107 3.22 -5.83 21.97
C THR A 107 4.10 -6.47 20.90
N TYR A 108 3.93 -7.77 20.69
CA TYR A 108 4.50 -8.50 19.55
C TYR A 108 3.44 -8.60 18.48
N THR A 109 3.79 -8.22 17.28
CA THR A 109 2.89 -8.23 16.12
C THR A 109 3.41 -9.19 15.07
N GLY A 110 2.53 -10.03 14.55
CA GLY A 110 2.72 -10.80 13.32
C GLY A 110 1.61 -10.45 12.34
N LYS A 111 1.90 -10.40 11.05
CA LYS A 111 0.88 -10.16 10.02
C LYS A 111 1.20 -10.96 8.77
N VAL A 112 0.19 -11.58 8.17
CA VAL A 112 0.25 -12.13 6.82
C VAL A 112 -0.70 -11.31 5.95
N ALA A 113 -0.25 -10.93 4.76
CA ALA A 113 -1.07 -10.14 3.86
C ALA A 113 -0.92 -10.60 2.40
N TYR A 114 -1.97 -10.36 1.65
CA TYR A 114 -2.07 -10.60 0.22
C TYR A 114 -2.67 -9.39 -0.46
N ILE A 115 -2.02 -8.95 -1.54
CA ILE A 115 -2.50 -7.89 -2.41
C ILE A 115 -2.44 -8.42 -3.84
N ALA A 116 -3.47 -8.18 -4.61
CA ALA A 116 -3.49 -8.46 -6.04
C ALA A 116 -4.16 -7.33 -6.79
N GLN A 117 -3.69 -7.06 -8.00
CA GLN A 117 -4.27 -6.11 -8.92
C GLN A 117 -4.27 -6.70 -10.33
N GLU A 118 -5.42 -6.58 -11.02
CA GLU A 118 -5.53 -6.86 -12.44
C GLU A 118 -5.88 -5.57 -13.17
N GLN A 119 -5.12 -5.25 -14.21
CA GLN A 119 -5.35 -4.07 -15.02
C GLN A 119 -5.15 -4.32 -16.51
N ASP A 120 -5.96 -3.65 -17.31
CA ASP A 120 -5.75 -3.52 -18.74
C ASP A 120 -4.78 -2.36 -18.99
N ALA A 121 -3.55 -2.67 -19.42
CA ALA A 121 -2.48 -1.70 -19.63
C ALA A 121 -2.14 -1.57 -21.11
N GLN A 122 -1.63 -0.41 -21.49
CA GLN A 122 -0.97 -0.20 -22.76
C GLN A 122 0.54 -0.10 -22.52
N LEU A 123 1.22 -1.26 -22.54
CA LEU A 123 2.66 -1.34 -22.24
C LEU A 123 3.51 -0.59 -23.25
N VAL A 124 3.04 -0.49 -24.49
CA VAL A 124 3.68 0.29 -25.56
C VAL A 124 2.63 1.24 -26.14
N VAL A 125 2.97 2.52 -26.21
CA VAL A 125 2.07 3.54 -26.80
C VAL A 125 1.89 3.24 -28.28
N SER A 126 0.66 2.93 -28.69
CA SER A 126 0.27 2.67 -30.06
C SER A 126 -1.19 3.09 -30.30
N ASP A 127 -1.60 3.25 -31.56
CA ASP A 127 -2.99 3.52 -31.92
C ASP A 127 -3.90 2.26 -31.82
N GLU A 128 -3.37 1.16 -31.39
CA GLU A 128 -4.08 -0.11 -31.27
C GLU A 128 -5.00 -0.07 -30.03
N GLN A 129 -6.29 -0.41 -30.21
CA GLN A 129 -7.26 -0.45 -29.12
C GLN A 129 -7.11 -1.67 -28.19
N ARG A 130 -6.36 -2.69 -28.65
CA ARG A 130 -6.14 -3.92 -27.89
C ARG A 130 -5.17 -3.65 -26.76
N LYS A 131 -5.62 -3.86 -25.51
CA LYS A 131 -4.83 -3.67 -24.31
C LYS A 131 -4.17 -4.99 -23.88
N ASP A 132 -3.01 -4.86 -23.28
CA ASP A 132 -2.31 -5.94 -22.61
C ASP A 132 -2.92 -6.16 -21.21
N LYS A 133 -2.84 -7.38 -20.69
CA LYS A 133 -3.31 -7.67 -19.34
C LYS A 133 -2.13 -7.86 -18.41
N VAL A 134 -2.12 -7.10 -17.33
CA VAL A 134 -1.09 -7.17 -16.29
C VAL A 134 -1.77 -7.61 -15.00
N TYR A 135 -1.29 -8.71 -14.45
CA TYR A 135 -1.70 -9.22 -13.15
C TYR A 135 -0.51 -9.16 -12.20
N GLU A 136 -0.66 -8.39 -11.12
CA GLU A 136 0.35 -8.21 -10.09
C GLU A 136 -0.15 -8.75 -8.77
N GLN A 137 0.72 -9.39 -8.01
CA GLN A 137 0.39 -9.86 -6.67
C GLN A 137 1.58 -9.74 -5.74
N ILE A 138 1.29 -9.44 -4.48
CA ILE A 138 2.27 -9.43 -3.39
C ILE A 138 1.73 -10.30 -2.25
N VAL A 139 2.53 -11.26 -1.85
CA VAL A 139 2.35 -11.98 -0.58
C VAL A 139 3.37 -11.44 0.40
N SER A 140 2.95 -11.12 1.61
CA SER A 140 3.86 -10.67 2.65
C SER A 140 3.62 -11.38 3.98
N ALA A 141 4.72 -11.58 4.72
CA ALA A 141 4.70 -11.96 6.11
C ALA A 141 5.56 -10.98 6.89
N SER A 142 5.04 -10.45 7.99
CA SER A 142 5.78 -9.52 8.84
C SER A 142 5.75 -9.93 10.30
N ALA A 143 6.80 -9.55 11.03
CA ALA A 143 6.88 -9.72 12.46
C ALA A 143 7.59 -8.51 13.08
N GLY A 144 7.20 -8.15 14.29
CA GLY A 144 7.78 -7.02 14.98
C GLY A 144 7.40 -6.93 16.44
N ALA A 145 7.82 -5.84 17.06
CA ALA A 145 7.47 -5.53 18.43
C ALA A 145 7.36 -4.01 18.63
N ALA A 146 6.48 -3.60 19.53
CA ALA A 146 6.27 -2.22 19.91
C ALA A 146 6.22 -2.09 21.45
N TRP A 147 6.94 -1.12 21.98
CA TRP A 147 6.91 -0.73 23.38
C TRP A 147 6.03 0.49 23.54
N THR A 148 5.04 0.42 24.43
CA THR A 148 4.15 1.52 24.78
C THR A 148 4.41 1.99 26.20
N HIS A 149 4.61 3.29 26.36
CA HIS A 149 4.79 3.96 27.64
C HIS A 149 3.66 4.98 27.88
N PRO A 150 2.89 4.88 28.97
CA PRO A 150 1.92 5.89 29.37
C PRO A 150 2.62 7.04 30.11
N PHE A 151 2.84 8.18 29.45
CA PHE A 151 3.40 9.37 30.10
C PHE A 151 2.48 9.95 31.18
N THR A 152 1.18 9.96 30.88
CA THR A 152 0.10 10.36 31.79
C THR A 152 -1.11 9.51 31.46
N LYS A 153 -2.16 9.53 32.31
CA LYS A 153 -3.39 8.76 32.03
C LYS A 153 -3.93 8.95 30.59
N PRO A 154 -3.99 10.18 30.00
CA PRO A 154 -4.50 10.35 28.65
C PRO A 154 -3.42 10.22 27.56
N VAL A 155 -2.12 10.31 27.87
CA VAL A 155 -1.05 10.37 26.86
C VAL A 155 -0.21 9.11 26.87
N LYS A 156 -0.07 8.47 25.72
CA LYS A 156 0.80 7.32 25.51
C LYS A 156 1.71 7.54 24.31
N VAL A 157 2.91 6.98 24.38
CA VAL A 157 3.87 6.89 23.26
C VAL A 157 4.16 5.44 22.98
N THR A 158 4.11 5.07 21.73
CA THR A 158 4.50 3.72 21.28
C THR A 158 5.63 3.84 20.28
N VAL A 159 6.71 3.08 20.51
CA VAL A 159 7.84 2.95 19.58
C VAL A 159 7.94 1.49 19.17
N GLY A 160 7.93 1.24 17.88
CA GLY A 160 7.93 -0.11 17.35
C GLY A 160 8.78 -0.26 16.10
N SER A 161 8.91 -1.50 15.67
CA SER A 161 9.47 -1.83 14.36
C SER A 161 8.92 -3.17 13.89
N LEU A 162 8.62 -3.26 12.59
CA LEU A 162 8.30 -4.51 11.90
C LEU A 162 9.36 -4.79 10.84
N VAL A 163 9.51 -6.05 10.51
CA VAL A 163 10.26 -6.51 9.34
C VAL A 163 9.30 -7.30 8.46
N HIS A 164 9.22 -6.93 7.20
CA HIS A 164 8.38 -7.55 6.19
C HIS A 164 9.24 -8.37 5.24
N TRP A 165 8.95 -9.65 5.11
CA TRP A 165 9.35 -10.41 3.94
C TRP A 165 8.21 -10.34 2.93
N MET A 166 8.53 -10.02 1.68
CA MET A 166 7.54 -9.77 0.65
C MET A 166 7.94 -10.47 -0.64
N ARG A 167 6.99 -11.09 -1.32
CA ARG A 167 7.16 -11.69 -2.65
C ARG A 167 6.22 -11.02 -3.63
N TYR A 168 6.81 -10.27 -4.55
CA TYR A 168 6.13 -9.71 -5.71
C TYR A 168 6.15 -10.69 -6.86
N LYS A 169 5.05 -10.83 -7.56
CA LYS A 169 4.92 -11.57 -8.81
C LYS A 169 4.10 -10.75 -9.81
N ASN A 170 4.58 -10.67 -11.04
CA ASN A 170 3.89 -10.09 -12.16
C ASN A 170 3.71 -11.13 -13.25
N ASP A 171 2.50 -11.30 -13.76
CA ASP A 171 2.15 -12.13 -14.90
C ASP A 171 1.52 -11.21 -15.96
N THR A 172 2.13 -11.14 -17.14
CA THR A 172 1.71 -10.25 -18.23
C THR A 172 1.36 -11.01 -19.49
N ASN A 173 0.19 -10.71 -20.05
CA ASN A 173 -0.24 -11.21 -21.35
C ASN A 173 -0.13 -10.10 -22.39
N TYR A 174 0.75 -10.28 -23.37
CA TYR A 174 0.97 -9.35 -24.47
C TYR A 174 -0.08 -9.56 -25.55
N ASN A 175 -1.10 -8.73 -25.57
CA ASN A 175 -2.22 -8.83 -26.49
C ASN A 175 -2.10 -7.86 -27.69
N SER A 176 -1.40 -6.71 -27.50
CA SER A 176 -1.19 -5.74 -28.58
C SER A 176 -0.01 -6.18 -29.49
N THR A 177 -0.07 -5.84 -30.77
CA THR A 177 1.02 -6.12 -31.70
C THR A 177 2.29 -5.35 -31.33
N ALA A 178 2.11 -4.14 -30.81
CA ALA A 178 3.22 -3.29 -30.36
C ALA A 178 3.96 -3.90 -29.16
N SER A 179 3.23 -4.41 -28.16
CA SER A 179 3.84 -5.05 -27.00
C SER A 179 4.52 -6.39 -27.35
N GLN A 180 3.92 -7.17 -28.24
CA GLN A 180 4.51 -8.42 -28.73
C GLN A 180 5.86 -8.19 -29.44
N ALA A 181 6.02 -7.06 -30.13
CA ALA A 181 7.27 -6.73 -30.84
C ALA A 181 8.46 -6.47 -29.86
N VAL A 182 8.19 -6.02 -28.64
CA VAL A 182 9.20 -5.75 -27.59
C VAL A 182 9.15 -6.76 -26.44
N GLN A 183 8.33 -7.79 -26.56
CA GLN A 183 8.16 -8.81 -25.53
C GLN A 183 9.48 -9.38 -25.04
N SER A 184 10.41 -9.71 -25.94
CA SER A 184 11.70 -10.28 -25.60
C SER A 184 12.61 -9.36 -24.78
N GLU A 185 12.35 -8.04 -24.77
CA GLU A 185 13.10 -7.06 -24.00
C GLU A 185 12.46 -6.84 -22.62
N LEU A 186 11.14 -6.93 -22.53
CA LEU A 186 10.38 -6.71 -21.29
C LEU A 186 10.30 -7.96 -20.43
N ASP A 187 10.17 -9.13 -21.05
CA ASP A 187 9.92 -10.41 -20.40
C ASP A 187 11.12 -10.84 -19.55
N GLY A 188 10.89 -11.11 -18.26
CA GLY A 188 11.95 -11.41 -17.31
C GLY A 188 12.77 -10.21 -16.83
N THR A 189 12.47 -8.98 -17.32
CA THR A 189 13.08 -7.73 -16.84
C THR A 189 12.05 -6.90 -16.07
N LEU A 190 10.98 -6.48 -16.71
CA LEU A 190 9.88 -5.68 -16.13
C LEU A 190 8.63 -6.51 -15.89
N THR A 191 8.37 -7.48 -16.76
CA THR A 191 7.17 -8.31 -16.81
C THR A 191 7.51 -9.79 -16.65
N ASN A 192 6.54 -10.61 -16.21
CA ASN A 192 6.69 -12.04 -15.96
C ASN A 192 7.85 -12.35 -14.99
N ILE A 193 7.93 -11.58 -13.91
CA ILE A 193 8.99 -11.63 -12.91
C ILE A 193 8.46 -12.09 -11.55
N THR A 194 9.36 -12.63 -10.74
CA THR A 194 9.13 -12.87 -9.32
C THR A 194 10.35 -12.37 -8.56
N VAL A 195 10.13 -11.46 -7.61
CA VAL A 195 11.20 -10.82 -6.83
C VAL A 195 10.81 -10.80 -5.35
N ASP A 196 11.76 -11.14 -4.48
CA ASP A 196 11.58 -11.08 -3.03
C ASP A 196 12.24 -9.81 -2.46
N ALA A 197 11.68 -9.27 -1.36
CA ALA A 197 12.25 -8.14 -0.64
C ALA A 197 12.17 -8.33 0.87
N LEU A 198 13.08 -7.68 1.58
CA LEU A 198 13.01 -7.43 3.02
C LEU A 198 12.90 -5.93 3.25
N VAL A 199 11.85 -5.52 4.00
CA VAL A 199 11.61 -4.12 4.34
C VAL A 199 11.47 -3.98 5.84
N ALA A 200 12.26 -3.09 6.44
CA ALA A 200 12.12 -2.69 7.84
C ALA A 200 11.16 -1.49 7.93
N GLU A 201 10.30 -1.49 8.93
CA GLU A 201 9.30 -0.45 9.20
C GLU A 201 9.37 -0.01 10.67
N PRO A 202 10.30 0.89 11.07
CA PRO A 202 10.22 1.59 12.35
C PRO A 202 8.98 2.47 12.41
N THR A 203 8.35 2.49 13.59
CA THR A 203 7.07 3.18 13.84
C THR A 203 7.14 4.02 15.11
N LEU A 204 6.42 5.15 15.11
CA LEU A 204 6.24 6.01 16.28
C LEU A 204 4.79 6.46 16.35
N THR A 205 4.10 6.11 17.43
CA THR A 205 2.73 6.51 17.70
C THR A 205 2.66 7.43 18.92
N LEU A 206 1.97 8.55 18.78
CA LEU A 206 1.55 9.40 19.87
C LEU A 206 0.03 9.27 20.02
N GLY A 207 -0.44 8.85 21.20
CA GLY A 207 -1.86 8.70 21.50
C GLY A 207 -2.31 9.61 22.63
N TYR A 208 -3.51 10.19 22.50
CA TYR A 208 -4.20 10.92 23.54
C TYR A 208 -5.62 10.43 23.66
N SER A 209 -5.95 9.72 24.74
CA SER A 209 -7.26 9.10 24.96
C SER A 209 -8.01 9.79 26.08
N ARG A 210 -9.25 10.21 25.84
CA ARG A 210 -10.09 10.86 26.84
C ARG A 210 -11.58 10.58 26.60
N PRO A 211 -12.36 10.28 27.64
CA PRO A 211 -13.82 10.26 27.53
C PRO A 211 -14.36 11.69 27.39
N ILE A 212 -15.14 11.95 26.33
CA ILE A 212 -15.81 13.23 26.07
C ILE A 212 -17.28 12.95 25.76
N MET A 213 -18.21 13.59 26.50
CA MET A 213 -19.66 13.44 26.31
C MET A 213 -20.16 11.97 26.30
N GLY A 214 -19.50 11.09 27.07
CA GLY A 214 -19.88 9.68 27.17
C GLY A 214 -19.42 8.79 26.01
N ALA A 215 -18.55 9.28 25.16
CA ALA A 215 -17.82 8.53 24.14
C ALA A 215 -16.33 8.53 24.46
N ASP A 216 -15.61 7.49 24.05
CA ASP A 216 -14.16 7.42 24.14
C ASP A 216 -13.56 8.06 22.89
N TRP A 217 -12.72 9.07 23.10
CA TRP A 217 -12.03 9.80 22.05
C TRP A 217 -10.54 9.46 22.10
N ASP A 218 -10.01 8.95 20.99
CA ASP A 218 -8.61 8.66 20.82
C ASP A 218 -8.04 9.50 19.67
N PHE A 219 -7.22 10.50 20.03
CA PHE A 219 -6.44 11.27 19.07
C PHE A 219 -5.11 10.53 18.87
N PHE A 220 -4.71 10.36 17.63
CA PHE A 220 -3.49 9.64 17.28
C PHE A 220 -2.65 10.39 16.25
N SER A 221 -1.36 10.13 16.31
CA SER A 221 -0.37 10.59 15.35
C SER A 221 0.61 9.44 15.14
N ASP A 222 0.48 8.73 14.01
CA ASP A 222 1.21 7.51 13.69
C ASP A 222 2.17 7.76 12.53
N TYR A 223 3.47 7.69 12.80
CA TYR A 223 4.52 7.84 11.81
C TYR A 223 5.15 6.49 11.51
N HIS A 224 5.26 6.17 10.23
CA HIS A 224 5.85 4.95 9.70
C HIS A 224 6.92 5.32 8.68
N TYR A 225 8.10 4.72 8.80
CA TYR A 225 9.16 4.83 7.82
C TYR A 225 9.50 3.44 7.32
N MET A 226 9.65 3.28 6.03
CA MET A 226 9.93 2.00 5.38
C MET A 226 11.24 2.11 4.63
N ARG A 227 12.14 1.14 4.85
CA ARG A 227 13.36 1.01 4.08
C ARG A 227 13.73 -0.45 3.92
N GLY A 228 14.07 -0.84 2.72
CA GLY A 228 14.37 -2.22 2.43
C GLY A 228 15.28 -2.43 1.23
N HIS A 229 15.39 -3.65 0.81
CA HIS A 229 16.10 -4.07 -0.40
C HIS A 229 15.52 -5.39 -0.91
N THR A 230 15.62 -5.61 -2.20
CA THR A 230 15.28 -6.88 -2.82
C THR A 230 16.35 -7.92 -2.54
N ILE A 231 15.97 -9.18 -2.41
CA ILE A 231 16.86 -10.28 -2.05
C ILE A 231 16.81 -11.42 -3.08
N GLY A 232 17.90 -12.15 -3.20
CA GLY A 232 17.98 -13.34 -4.09
C GLY A 232 17.95 -12.99 -5.57
N THR A 233 18.12 -11.73 -5.94
CA THR A 233 18.08 -11.27 -7.34
C THR A 233 19.32 -11.70 -8.10
N ARG A 234 19.15 -12.04 -9.38
CA ARG A 234 20.24 -12.34 -10.33
C ARG A 234 20.30 -11.33 -11.47
N ASN A 235 19.20 -10.60 -11.67
CA ASN A 235 19.10 -9.55 -12.66
C ASN A 235 19.29 -8.20 -11.98
N PRO A 236 20.26 -7.37 -12.39
CA PRO A 236 20.47 -6.02 -11.80
C PRO A 236 19.25 -5.10 -11.89
N ALA A 237 18.36 -5.32 -12.85
CA ALA A 237 17.10 -4.60 -12.97
C ALA A 237 16.16 -4.85 -11.76
N HIS A 238 16.35 -5.96 -11.04
CA HIS A 238 15.56 -6.32 -9.87
C HIS A 238 16.16 -5.88 -8.55
N GLU A 239 17.34 -5.24 -8.56
CA GLU A 239 18.00 -4.71 -7.36
C GLU A 239 17.37 -3.37 -6.98
N ALA A 240 16.27 -3.41 -6.24
CA ALA A 240 15.50 -2.27 -5.79
C ALA A 240 15.69 -2.03 -4.29
N ASP A 241 15.66 -0.76 -3.89
CA ASP A 241 15.79 -0.30 -2.51
C ASP A 241 14.54 0.49 -2.10
N PRO A 242 13.43 -0.17 -1.74
CA PRO A 242 12.20 0.49 -1.33
C PRO A 242 12.44 1.47 -0.19
N GLU A 243 12.00 2.73 -0.36
CA GLU A 243 12.08 3.76 0.67
C GLU A 243 10.85 4.67 0.63
N ALA A 244 10.09 4.68 1.71
CA ALA A 244 8.91 5.54 1.83
C ALA A 244 8.58 5.83 3.29
N TRP A 245 7.65 6.76 3.48
CA TRP A 245 7.08 7.06 4.77
C TRP A 245 5.62 7.48 4.61
N PHE A 246 4.85 7.26 5.67
CA PHE A 246 3.56 7.90 5.82
C PHE A 246 3.35 8.36 7.27
N TRP A 247 2.49 9.36 7.43
CA TRP A 247 2.15 9.94 8.71
C TRP A 247 0.65 10.14 8.80
N SER A 248 -0.01 9.32 9.61
CA SER A 248 -1.46 9.35 9.82
C SER A 248 -1.78 10.13 11.07
N ASN A 249 -2.54 11.21 10.95
CA ASN A 249 -2.99 12.06 12.06
C ASN A 249 -4.50 12.06 12.09
N GLY A 250 -5.10 11.70 13.22
CA GLY A 250 -6.54 11.59 13.25
C GLY A 250 -7.16 11.44 14.61
N VAL A 251 -8.45 11.11 14.57
CA VAL A 251 -9.26 10.81 15.72
C VAL A 251 -10.07 9.54 15.49
N ARG A 252 -10.16 8.70 16.51
CA ARG A 252 -11.08 7.57 16.62
C ARG A 252 -12.07 7.88 17.74
N ILE A 253 -13.34 7.58 17.52
CA ILE A 253 -14.39 7.82 18.50
C ILE A 253 -15.19 6.53 18.63
N ARG A 254 -15.21 5.96 19.83
CA ARG A 254 -16.08 4.84 20.17
C ARG A 254 -17.22 5.34 21.01
N ASN A 255 -18.43 5.30 20.45
CA ASN A 255 -19.62 5.80 21.12
C ASN A 255 -20.54 4.64 21.54
N PRO A 256 -20.76 4.43 22.85
CA PRO A 256 -21.61 3.36 23.37
C PRO A 256 -23.10 3.67 23.31
N ILE A 257 -23.54 4.63 22.48
CA ILE A 257 -24.96 5.03 22.46
C ILE A 257 -25.90 3.84 22.18
N ILE A 258 -25.47 2.92 21.32
CA ILE A 258 -26.21 1.70 20.98
C ILE A 258 -26.15 0.67 22.12
N SER A 259 -25.07 0.64 22.90
CA SER A 259 -24.90 -0.26 24.04
C SER A 259 -25.99 -0.09 25.10
N ARG A 260 -26.65 1.07 25.14
CA ARG A 260 -27.80 1.31 26.02
C ARG A 260 -29.02 0.45 25.68
N PHE A 261 -29.14 0.06 24.42
CA PHE A 261 -30.25 -0.76 23.89
C PHE A 261 -29.79 -2.19 23.56
N LEU A 262 -28.57 -2.33 23.09
CA LEU A 262 -27.97 -3.58 22.64
C LEU A 262 -26.57 -3.73 23.27
N PRO A 263 -26.43 -4.41 24.43
CA PRO A 263 -25.16 -4.53 25.15
C PRO A 263 -24.04 -5.11 24.26
N GLY A 264 -22.84 -4.55 24.37
CA GLY A 264 -21.67 -4.97 23.60
C GLY A 264 -21.62 -4.42 22.16
N GLN A 265 -22.43 -3.40 21.86
CA GLN A 265 -22.47 -2.76 20.55
C GLN A 265 -22.10 -1.29 20.64
N ASN A 266 -21.24 -0.84 19.76
CA ASN A 266 -20.74 0.54 19.72
C ASN A 266 -20.81 1.11 18.30
N ILE A 267 -20.89 2.43 18.18
CA ILE A 267 -20.56 3.14 16.92
C ILE A 267 -19.10 3.51 16.97
N TRP A 268 -18.39 3.18 15.91
CA TRP A 268 -17.01 3.54 15.70
C TRP A 268 -16.92 4.57 14.56
N ILE A 269 -16.23 5.68 14.83
CA ILE A 269 -15.99 6.75 13.86
C ILE A 269 -14.48 6.99 13.79
N ARG A 270 -13.96 7.16 12.58
CA ARG A 270 -12.59 7.55 12.34
C ARG A 270 -12.55 8.71 11.36
N ALA A 271 -11.66 9.67 11.61
CA ALA A 271 -11.28 10.68 10.65
C ALA A 271 -9.77 10.88 10.73
N ALA A 272 -9.08 10.86 9.60
CA ALA A 272 -7.65 11.01 9.55
C ALA A 272 -7.20 11.77 8.29
N ARG A 273 -6.06 12.46 8.42
CA ARG A 273 -5.23 12.92 7.32
C ARG A 273 -3.99 12.04 7.27
N ILE A 274 -3.66 11.56 6.10
CA ILE A 274 -2.49 10.74 5.83
C ILE A 274 -1.57 11.53 4.89
N ASP A 275 -0.40 11.92 5.38
CA ASP A 275 0.67 12.51 4.59
C ASP A 275 1.66 11.40 4.23
N MET A 276 2.26 11.44 3.04
CA MET A 276 3.15 10.38 2.56
C MET A 276 4.22 10.90 1.62
N GLY A 277 5.31 10.15 1.48
CA GLY A 277 6.40 10.49 0.57
C GLY A 277 7.31 9.29 0.29
N GLY A 278 8.35 9.53 -0.52
CA GLY A 278 9.18 8.49 -1.09
C GLY A 278 8.46 7.75 -2.22
N ASP A 279 8.75 6.48 -2.41
CA ASP A 279 8.25 5.66 -3.52
C ASP A 279 6.71 5.54 -3.59
N ILE A 280 6.00 5.77 -2.48
CA ILE A 280 4.52 5.76 -2.44
C ILE A 280 3.93 6.99 -3.13
N GLY A 281 4.55 8.17 -2.95
CA GLY A 281 4.00 9.45 -3.41
C GLY A 281 3.82 9.50 -4.92
N ASP A 282 4.79 8.95 -5.65
CA ASP A 282 4.78 8.93 -7.11
C ASP A 282 3.63 8.08 -7.68
N GLN A 283 3.27 6.98 -7.03
CA GLN A 283 2.19 6.10 -7.48
C GLN A 283 0.80 6.61 -7.13
N LEU A 284 0.64 7.24 -5.97
CA LEU A 284 -0.66 7.77 -5.54
C LEU A 284 -0.97 9.16 -6.10
N GLY A 285 -0.02 9.77 -6.82
CA GLY A 285 -0.18 11.06 -7.49
C GLY A 285 -0.40 12.26 -6.54
N ASN A 286 -0.36 12.02 -5.22
CA ASN A 286 -0.57 13.00 -4.17
C ASN A 286 0.32 12.71 -2.96
N SER A 287 0.72 13.78 -2.26
CA SER A 287 1.49 13.67 -1.01
C SER A 287 0.62 13.52 0.24
N TYR A 288 -0.70 13.64 0.12
CA TYR A 288 -1.64 13.44 1.23
C TYR A 288 -3.04 13.11 0.73
N TYR A 289 -3.85 12.52 1.62
CA TYR A 289 -5.30 12.33 1.46
C TYR A 289 -6.00 12.33 2.82
N TYR A 290 -7.35 12.38 2.78
CA TYR A 290 -8.19 12.27 3.95
C TYR A 290 -8.97 10.96 3.92
N GLU A 291 -9.15 10.39 5.10
CA GLU A 291 -9.98 9.22 5.33
C GLU A 291 -11.04 9.51 6.38
N ALA A 292 -12.28 9.07 6.13
CA ALA A 292 -13.37 9.10 7.10
C ALA A 292 -14.12 7.78 7.09
N GLY A 293 -14.31 7.18 8.27
CA GLY A 293 -14.98 5.91 8.45
C GLY A 293 -16.07 5.98 9.50
N LEU A 294 -17.15 5.21 9.27
CA LEU A 294 -18.23 4.98 10.22
C LEU A 294 -18.54 3.49 10.23
N ALA A 295 -18.52 2.86 11.39
CA ALA A 295 -18.81 1.44 11.51
C ALA A 295 -19.63 1.11 12.75
N TRP A 296 -20.38 0.02 12.65
CA TRP A 296 -21.04 -0.62 13.74
C TRP A 296 -20.13 -1.73 14.26
N LEU A 297 -19.71 -1.60 15.52
CA LEU A 297 -18.78 -2.49 16.19
C LEU A 297 -19.51 -3.38 17.18
N LEU A 298 -19.22 -4.69 17.12
CA LEU A 298 -19.74 -5.74 17.99
C LEU A 298 -18.61 -6.33 18.81
N GLU A 299 -18.71 -6.29 20.13
CA GLU A 299 -17.74 -6.95 21.01
C GLU A 299 -17.86 -8.48 20.89
N ALA A 300 -16.76 -9.13 20.56
CA ALA A 300 -16.65 -10.58 20.37
C ALA A 300 -15.75 -11.25 21.41
N ARG A 301 -15.11 -10.47 22.29
CA ARG A 301 -14.17 -10.95 23.30
C ARG A 301 -14.76 -12.08 24.13
N GLY A 302 -14.05 -13.22 24.18
CA GLY A 302 -14.50 -14.43 24.89
C GLY A 302 -15.54 -15.26 24.16
N ARG A 303 -16.04 -14.83 22.99
CA ARG A 303 -16.96 -15.61 22.14
C ARG A 303 -16.26 -16.23 20.94
N ILE A 304 -15.29 -15.50 20.36
CA ILE A 304 -14.48 -15.97 19.23
C ILE A 304 -13.02 -15.90 19.64
N PRO A 305 -12.28 -17.02 19.57
CA PRO A 305 -10.83 -17.00 19.87
C PRO A 305 -10.08 -16.01 18.98
N LEU A 306 -9.16 -15.22 19.56
CA LEU A 306 -8.32 -14.24 18.88
C LEU A 306 -9.06 -13.02 18.27
N VAL A 307 -10.38 -12.90 18.55
CA VAL A 307 -11.18 -11.78 18.05
C VAL A 307 -11.78 -11.04 19.25
N ASP A 308 -11.37 -9.78 19.43
CA ASP A 308 -11.92 -8.92 20.47
C ASP A 308 -13.22 -8.24 20.05
N ASN A 309 -13.27 -7.80 18.79
CA ASN A 309 -14.46 -7.20 18.20
C ASN A 309 -14.49 -7.41 16.68
N VAL A 310 -15.67 -7.24 16.10
CA VAL A 310 -15.90 -7.19 14.65
C VAL A 310 -16.69 -5.94 14.31
N ALA A 311 -16.41 -5.34 13.16
CA ALA A 311 -17.15 -4.16 12.72
C ALA A 311 -17.52 -4.27 11.23
N ILE A 312 -18.71 -3.70 10.91
CA ILE A 312 -19.17 -3.49 9.55
C ILE A 312 -19.50 -2.01 9.36
N GLY A 313 -19.08 -1.43 8.26
CA GLY A 313 -19.26 0.00 8.07
C GLY A 313 -18.92 0.49 6.67
N VAL A 314 -18.80 1.80 6.57
CA VAL A 314 -18.40 2.51 5.36
C VAL A 314 -17.14 3.31 5.62
N ASN A 315 -16.27 3.37 4.63
CA ASN A 315 -15.07 4.18 4.65
C ASN A 315 -14.98 5.00 3.37
N PHE A 316 -14.56 6.25 3.48
CA PHE A 316 -14.38 7.19 2.38
C PHE A 316 -12.95 7.67 2.35
N ASN A 317 -12.35 7.68 1.15
CA ASN A 317 -11.07 8.32 0.87
C ASN A 317 -11.30 9.54 -0.03
N TYR A 318 -10.69 10.65 0.31
CA TYR A 318 -10.81 11.93 -0.39
C TYR A 318 -9.44 12.47 -0.79
N GLY A 319 -9.28 12.90 -2.04
CA GLY A 319 -8.10 13.61 -2.51
C GLY A 319 -6.92 12.74 -2.99
N SER A 320 -7.08 11.42 -3.19
CA SER A 320 -6.04 10.55 -3.78
C SER A 320 -6.53 9.87 -5.06
N VAL A 321 -5.65 9.16 -5.77
CA VAL A 321 -6.06 8.28 -6.89
C VAL A 321 -6.98 7.15 -6.42
N LEU A 322 -6.93 6.80 -5.12
CA LEU A 322 -7.78 5.82 -4.47
C LEU A 322 -9.04 6.43 -3.84
N ARG A 323 -9.41 7.66 -4.22
CA ARG A 323 -10.64 8.33 -3.75
C ARG A 323 -11.89 7.52 -4.05
N GLY A 324 -12.84 7.55 -3.14
CA GLY A 324 -14.08 6.78 -3.25
C GLY A 324 -14.56 6.20 -1.95
N GLY A 325 -15.63 5.42 -2.00
CA GLY A 325 -16.25 4.73 -0.87
C GLY A 325 -15.98 3.24 -0.87
N SER A 326 -15.99 2.63 0.33
CA SER A 326 -15.94 1.17 0.52
C SER A 326 -16.88 0.74 1.62
N LEU A 327 -17.55 -0.40 1.45
CA LEU A 327 -18.09 -1.16 2.57
C LEU A 327 -16.96 -1.97 3.19
N ILE A 328 -16.70 -1.74 4.46
CA ILE A 328 -15.62 -2.39 5.21
C ILE A 328 -16.16 -3.44 6.17
N PHE A 329 -15.40 -4.50 6.33
CA PHE A 329 -15.53 -5.45 7.42
C PHE A 329 -14.17 -5.55 8.11
N THR A 330 -14.13 -5.29 9.41
CA THR A 330 -12.89 -5.25 10.17
C THR A 330 -13.05 -6.04 11.46
N PHE A 331 -11.93 -6.39 12.07
CA PHE A 331 -11.86 -7.07 13.36
C PHE A 331 -10.68 -6.53 14.16
N ASN A 332 -10.79 -6.65 15.50
CA ASN A 332 -9.78 -6.16 16.45
C ASN A 332 -9.49 -4.66 16.29
N GLU A 333 -10.56 -3.86 16.10
CA GLU A 333 -10.46 -2.41 16.08
C GLU A 333 -10.33 -1.85 17.51
N ASP A 334 -9.38 -0.95 17.70
CA ASP A 334 -9.11 -0.26 18.97
C ASP A 334 -10.10 0.89 19.28
#